data_4e30db27ac330b0d935d83619497481d
#
_entry.id   4e30db27ac330b0d935d83619497481d
#
_cell.length_a   1.000
_cell.length_b   1.000
_cell.length_c   1.000
_cell.angle_alpha   90.00
_cell.angle_beta   90.00
_cell.angle_gamma   90.00
#
_symmetry.space_group_name_H-M   'P 1'
#
loop_
_entity.id
_entity.type
_entity.pdbx_description
1 polymer ?
#
loop_
_entity_poly.entity_id
_entity_poly.type
_entity_poly.pdbx_seq_one_letter_code
_entity_poly.pdbx_strand_id
1 'polypeptide(L)'
;ICFLEARFMPNCVANVAKDLFDYAHRHSTAFFAEEMAGNISGKTKTIIDSIYPMYYNLVWGFLTPLSAMLITIGFVLKVNPVLALLLLILNLAVIYVIYRLSRGMVPVSEKRAQTMSEANGVLVDSITNAGLVKNFANYRFERRHYFKFMKTAAAADRAETKKFGEIFIWQNLFRALVQVLFYALPV
;
A
#
# COMPACT_ATOMS: atom_id res chain seq x y z
N ILE A 1 21.19 -2.99 -9.96
CA ILE A 1 19.99 -3.26 -9.18
C ILE A 1 18.91 -3.80 -10.11
N CYS A 2 18.50 -3.10 -11.20
CA CYS A 2 17.45 -3.54 -12.13
C CYS A 2 17.67 -4.94 -12.74
N PHE A 3 18.91 -5.32 -13.06
CA PHE A 3 19.21 -6.66 -13.58
C PHE A 3 19.00 -7.76 -12.53
N LEU A 4 19.32 -7.51 -11.27
CA LEU A 4 19.06 -8.43 -10.17
C LEU A 4 17.55 -8.53 -9.89
N GLU A 5 16.85 -7.42 -9.91
CA GLU A 5 15.38 -7.39 -9.78
C GLU A 5 14.69 -8.19 -10.88
N ALA A 6 15.07 -7.97 -12.15
CA ALA A 6 14.48 -8.66 -13.28
C ALA A 6 14.66 -10.19 -13.22
N ARG A 7 15.69 -10.67 -12.54
CA ARG A 7 15.95 -12.12 -12.39
C ARG A 7 15.34 -12.68 -11.09
N PHE A 8 15.36 -11.91 -10.01
CA PHE A 8 14.93 -12.36 -8.68
C PHE A 8 13.42 -12.32 -8.53
N MET A 9 12.79 -11.18 -8.88
CA MET A 9 11.38 -10.94 -8.60
C MET A 9 10.42 -11.90 -9.33
N PRO A 10 10.57 -12.17 -10.64
CA PRO A 10 9.70 -13.14 -11.31
C PRO A 10 9.80 -14.54 -10.72
N ASN A 11 11.02 -14.97 -10.33
CA ASN A 11 11.22 -16.27 -9.70
C ASN A 11 10.59 -16.30 -8.28
N CYS A 12 10.68 -15.21 -7.52
CA CYS A 12 10.04 -15.11 -6.22
C CYS A 12 8.52 -15.22 -6.35
N VAL A 13 7.92 -14.49 -7.30
CA VAL A 13 6.48 -14.55 -7.58
C VAL A 13 6.05 -15.96 -8.02
N ALA A 14 6.82 -16.61 -8.90
CA ALA A 14 6.54 -17.96 -9.36
C ALA A 14 6.60 -18.98 -8.22
N ASN A 15 7.58 -18.86 -7.32
CA ASN A 15 7.71 -19.75 -6.16
C ASN A 15 6.55 -19.55 -5.18
N VAL A 16 6.20 -18.31 -4.86
CA VAL A 16 5.04 -18.01 -3.99
C VAL A 16 3.74 -18.53 -4.62
N ALA A 17 3.56 -18.34 -5.93
CA ALA A 17 2.39 -18.85 -6.64
C ALA A 17 2.31 -20.38 -6.57
N LYS A 18 3.46 -21.08 -6.72
CA LYS A 18 3.56 -22.53 -6.56
C LYS A 18 3.22 -22.96 -5.13
N ASP A 19 3.79 -22.30 -4.13
CA ASP A 19 3.53 -22.64 -2.73
C ASP A 19 2.05 -22.44 -2.35
N LEU A 20 1.43 -21.36 -2.86
CA LEU A 20 0.00 -21.10 -2.68
C LEU A 20 -0.87 -22.15 -3.37
N PHE A 21 -0.48 -22.59 -4.58
CA PHE A 21 -1.16 -23.66 -5.30
C PHE A 21 -1.06 -24.98 -4.51
N ASP A 22 0.13 -25.35 -4.09
CA ASP A 22 0.37 -26.57 -3.31
C ASP A 22 -0.37 -26.52 -1.96
N TYR A 23 -0.39 -25.37 -1.29
CA TYR A 23 -1.15 -25.15 -0.07
C TYR A 23 -2.66 -25.34 -0.30
N ALA A 24 -3.21 -24.69 -1.34
CA ALA A 24 -4.63 -24.83 -1.66
C ALA A 24 -5.00 -26.30 -1.90
N HIS A 25 -4.20 -27.05 -2.66
CA HIS A 25 -4.50 -28.45 -3.00
C HIS A 25 -4.31 -29.44 -1.84
N ARG A 26 -3.71 -29.04 -0.72
CA ARG A 26 -3.64 -29.87 0.50
C ARG A 26 -4.92 -29.85 1.33
N HIS A 27 -5.87 -28.95 1.02
CA HIS A 27 -7.14 -28.88 1.72
C HIS A 27 -8.10 -29.97 1.25
N SER A 28 -9.02 -30.35 2.15
CA SER A 28 -10.02 -31.38 1.86
C SER A 28 -11.04 -30.92 0.80
N THR A 29 -11.67 -31.89 0.14
CA THR A 29 -12.78 -31.61 -0.79
C THR A 29 -13.93 -30.86 -0.14
N ALA A 30 -14.17 -31.05 1.16
CA ALA A 30 -15.17 -30.33 1.94
C ALA A 30 -14.87 -28.82 2.01
N PHE A 31 -13.61 -28.42 2.15
CA PHE A 31 -13.18 -27.02 2.12
C PHE A 31 -13.56 -26.33 0.79
N PHE A 32 -13.37 -27.03 -0.34
CA PHE A 32 -13.74 -26.48 -1.65
C PHE A 32 -15.26 -26.47 -1.89
N ALA A 33 -16.02 -27.28 -1.19
CA ALA A 33 -17.48 -27.28 -1.26
C ALA A 33 -18.09 -26.12 -0.45
N GLU A 34 -17.47 -25.73 0.65
CA GLU A 34 -17.90 -24.62 1.51
C GLU A 34 -17.42 -23.25 1.00
N GLU A 35 -16.19 -23.16 0.49
CA GLU A 35 -15.64 -21.93 -0.09
C GLU A 35 -15.81 -21.94 -1.60
N MET A 36 -16.46 -20.90 -2.15
CA MET A 36 -16.54 -20.75 -3.62
C MET A 36 -15.12 -20.69 -4.22
N ALA A 37 -14.85 -21.52 -5.23
CA ALA A 37 -13.56 -21.57 -5.93
C ALA A 37 -13.07 -20.18 -6.41
N GLY A 38 -14.01 -19.30 -6.78
CA GLY A 38 -13.72 -17.91 -7.14
C GLY A 38 -13.15 -17.07 -6.00
N ASN A 39 -13.56 -17.33 -4.75
CA ASN A 39 -13.04 -16.64 -3.57
C ASN A 39 -11.59 -17.02 -3.30
N ILE A 40 -11.27 -18.32 -3.38
CA ILE A 40 -9.89 -18.84 -3.20
C ILE A 40 -8.97 -18.28 -4.28
N SER A 41 -9.41 -18.33 -5.54
CA SER A 41 -8.67 -17.78 -6.68
C SER A 41 -8.43 -16.27 -6.53
N GLY A 42 -9.44 -15.52 -6.09
CA GLY A 42 -9.34 -14.09 -5.84
C GLY A 42 -8.35 -13.75 -4.73
N LYS A 43 -8.38 -14.47 -3.61
CA LYS A 43 -7.42 -14.31 -2.50
C LYS A 43 -5.99 -14.62 -2.96
N THR A 44 -5.80 -15.73 -3.68
CA THR A 44 -4.49 -16.13 -4.23
C THR A 44 -3.94 -15.06 -5.18
N LYS A 45 -4.76 -14.56 -6.10
CA LYS A 45 -4.37 -13.46 -6.99
C LYS A 45 -3.99 -12.21 -6.23
N THR A 46 -4.75 -11.81 -5.21
CA THR A 46 -4.45 -10.63 -4.40
C THR A 46 -3.09 -10.75 -3.70
N ILE A 47 -2.76 -11.93 -3.18
CA ILE A 47 -1.45 -12.18 -2.55
C ILE A 47 -0.33 -12.01 -3.58
N ILE A 48 -0.47 -12.63 -4.75
CA ILE A 48 0.53 -12.56 -5.83
C ILE A 48 0.71 -11.12 -6.30
N ASP A 49 -0.37 -10.39 -6.54
CA ASP A 49 -0.36 -9.00 -7.00
C ASP A 49 0.24 -8.04 -5.96
N SER A 50 0.22 -8.39 -4.66
CA SER A 50 0.79 -7.57 -3.59
C SER A 50 2.31 -7.72 -3.41
N ILE A 51 2.95 -8.75 -3.98
CA ILE A 51 4.39 -9.01 -3.81
C ILE A 51 5.23 -7.85 -4.35
N TYR A 52 4.96 -7.40 -5.58
CA TYR A 52 5.69 -6.27 -6.18
C TYR A 52 5.55 -4.96 -5.39
N PRO A 53 4.35 -4.48 -5.06
CA PRO A 53 4.19 -3.29 -4.23
C PRO A 53 4.88 -3.41 -2.87
N MET A 54 4.80 -4.57 -2.21
CA MET A 54 5.46 -4.81 -0.94
C MET A 54 6.99 -4.72 -1.06
N TYR A 55 7.57 -5.35 -2.09
CA TYR A 55 9.00 -5.27 -2.39
C TYR A 55 9.44 -3.81 -2.67
N TYR A 56 8.71 -3.10 -3.54
CA TYR A 56 9.02 -1.70 -3.85
C TYR A 56 8.97 -0.81 -2.61
N ASN A 57 7.97 -0.96 -1.76
CA ASN A 57 7.87 -0.20 -0.52
C ASN A 57 9.02 -0.53 0.45
N LEU A 58 9.42 -1.80 0.55
CA LEU A 58 10.53 -2.21 1.41
C LEU A 58 11.86 -1.66 0.90
N VAL A 59 12.17 -1.84 -0.37
CA VAL A 59 13.49 -1.49 -0.94
C VAL A 59 13.60 0.01 -1.16
N TRP A 60 12.67 0.59 -1.91
CA TRP A 60 12.73 2.00 -2.31
C TRP A 60 12.12 2.95 -1.28
N GLY A 61 11.10 2.50 -0.56
CA GLY A 61 10.43 3.30 0.48
C GLY A 61 11.15 3.29 1.81
N PHE A 62 11.87 2.21 2.16
CA PHE A 62 12.50 2.06 3.46
C PHE A 62 14.02 1.88 3.40
N LEU A 63 14.53 0.85 2.72
CA LEU A 63 15.96 0.52 2.74
C LEU A 63 16.81 1.59 2.06
N THR A 64 16.37 2.14 0.94
CA THR A 64 17.12 3.16 0.19
C THR A 64 17.26 4.47 0.99
N PRO A 65 16.19 5.06 1.54
CA PRO A 65 16.34 6.25 2.40
C PRO A 65 17.16 6.00 3.66
N LEU A 66 17.00 4.82 4.28
CA LEU A 66 17.77 4.45 5.47
C LEU A 66 19.26 4.35 5.18
N SER A 67 19.65 3.69 4.08
CA SER A 67 21.05 3.58 3.67
C SER A 67 21.65 4.95 3.33
N ALA A 68 20.91 5.78 2.60
CA ALA A 68 21.35 7.15 2.29
C ALA A 68 21.57 7.98 3.57
N MET A 69 20.66 7.88 4.54
CA MET A 69 20.79 8.55 5.84
C MET A 69 22.04 8.08 6.59
N LEU A 70 22.28 6.77 6.68
CA LEU A 70 23.45 6.23 7.39
C LEU A 70 24.75 6.64 6.72
N ILE A 71 24.83 6.59 5.39
CA ILE A 71 26.00 7.02 4.62
C ILE A 71 26.27 8.51 4.85
N THR A 72 25.24 9.35 4.75
CA THR A 72 25.37 10.81 4.96
C THR A 72 25.88 11.13 6.36
N ILE A 73 25.29 10.53 7.40
CA ILE A 73 25.73 10.73 8.78
C ILE A 73 27.17 10.25 8.95
N GLY A 74 27.56 9.12 8.36
CA GLY A 74 28.91 8.58 8.41
C GLY A 74 29.97 9.49 7.77
N PHE A 75 29.62 10.14 6.66
CA PHE A 75 30.52 11.14 6.03
C PHE A 75 30.64 12.41 6.87
N VAL A 76 29.50 12.96 7.31
CA VAL A 76 29.48 14.20 8.09
C VAL A 76 30.17 14.02 9.44
N LEU A 77 30.11 12.84 10.05
CA LEU A 77 30.79 12.52 11.30
C LEU A 77 32.31 12.67 11.20
N LYS A 78 32.89 12.36 10.02
CA LYS A 78 34.32 12.52 9.78
C LYS A 78 34.74 13.98 9.62
N VAL A 79 33.86 14.86 9.18
CA VAL A 79 34.13 16.28 8.94
C VAL A 79 33.86 17.09 10.20
N ASN A 80 32.64 16.92 10.77
CA ASN A 80 32.23 17.65 11.97
C ASN A 80 31.24 16.80 12.81
N PRO A 81 31.67 16.26 13.96
CA PRO A 81 30.84 15.40 14.79
C PRO A 81 29.60 16.11 15.39
N VAL A 82 29.73 17.44 15.64
CA VAL A 82 28.60 18.23 16.16
C VAL A 82 27.50 18.35 15.11
N LEU A 83 27.87 18.58 13.86
CA LEU A 83 26.94 18.64 12.74
C LEU A 83 26.27 17.28 12.50
N ALA A 84 27.03 16.19 12.58
CA ALA A 84 26.48 14.83 12.46
C ALA A 84 25.45 14.52 13.55
N LEU A 85 25.71 14.93 14.79
CA LEU A 85 24.78 14.77 15.91
C LEU A 85 23.48 15.59 15.67
N LEU A 86 23.61 16.81 15.20
CA LEU A 86 22.46 17.66 14.88
C LEU A 86 21.61 17.06 13.75
N LEU A 87 22.24 16.55 12.69
CA LEU A 87 21.54 15.83 11.61
C LEU A 87 20.83 14.57 12.11
N LEU A 88 21.46 13.81 13.01
CA LEU A 88 20.85 12.62 13.60
C LEU A 88 19.60 12.99 14.39
N ILE A 89 19.70 13.98 15.30
CA ILE A 89 18.56 14.45 16.10
C ILE A 89 17.43 14.94 15.20
N LEU A 90 17.77 15.71 14.17
CA LEU A 90 16.81 16.23 13.21
C LEU A 90 16.09 15.09 12.47
N ASN A 91 16.81 14.07 11.96
CA ASN A 91 16.21 12.90 11.32
C ASN A 91 15.31 12.12 12.26
N LEU A 92 15.70 11.90 13.52
CA LEU A 92 14.87 11.23 14.52
C LEU A 92 13.58 12.01 14.81
N ALA A 93 13.68 13.35 14.89
CA ALA A 93 12.48 14.21 15.06
C ALA A 93 11.52 14.06 13.87
N VAL A 94 12.02 13.99 12.64
CA VAL A 94 11.21 13.74 11.45
C VAL A 94 10.50 12.41 11.51
N ILE A 95 11.27 11.35 11.78
CA ILE A 95 10.72 9.99 11.88
C ILE A 95 9.59 9.97 12.92
N TYR A 96 9.80 10.63 14.05
CA TYR A 96 8.79 10.74 15.09
C TYR A 96 7.52 11.48 14.62
N VAL A 97 7.67 12.62 13.96
CA VAL A 97 6.54 13.40 13.42
C VAL A 97 5.76 12.59 12.38
N ILE A 98 6.48 11.97 11.42
CA ILE A 98 5.86 11.12 10.40
C ILE A 98 5.13 9.95 11.04
N TYR A 99 5.74 9.28 12.02
CA TYR A 99 5.10 8.19 12.75
C TYR A 99 3.79 8.63 13.43
N ARG A 100 3.81 9.79 14.09
CA ARG A 100 2.60 10.36 14.73
C ARG A 100 1.51 10.69 13.73
N LEU A 101 1.85 11.26 12.59
CA LEU A 101 0.91 11.58 11.50
C LEU A 101 0.35 10.30 10.86
N SER A 102 1.21 9.29 10.63
CA SER A 102 0.84 8.02 10.00
C SER A 102 -0.13 7.20 10.85
N ARG A 103 -0.10 7.32 12.18
CA ARG A 103 -1.09 6.65 13.05
C ARG A 103 -2.53 7.07 12.72
N GLY A 104 -2.74 8.29 12.26
CA GLY A 104 -4.05 8.77 11.81
C GLY A 104 -4.50 8.22 10.45
N MET A 105 -3.60 7.54 9.70
CA MET A 105 -3.95 6.90 8.42
C MET A 105 -4.71 5.59 8.60
N VAL A 106 -4.36 4.80 9.63
CA VAL A 106 -4.92 3.45 9.83
C VAL A 106 -6.45 3.42 9.76
N PRO A 107 -7.20 4.20 10.57
CA PRO A 107 -8.66 4.15 10.54
C PRO A 107 -9.24 4.66 9.21
N VAL A 108 -8.53 5.55 8.50
CA VAL A 108 -8.97 6.07 7.20
C VAL A 108 -8.79 5.03 6.11
N SER A 109 -7.66 4.32 6.10
CA SER A 109 -7.36 3.22 5.18
C SER A 109 -8.29 2.02 5.41
N GLU A 110 -8.57 1.68 6.67
CA GLU A 110 -9.55 0.65 7.02
C GLU A 110 -10.95 0.99 6.48
N LYS A 111 -11.39 2.23 6.68
CA LYS A 111 -12.69 2.69 6.17
C LYS A 111 -12.76 2.64 4.65
N ARG A 112 -11.68 3.04 3.94
CA ARG A 112 -11.58 2.92 2.49
C ARG A 112 -11.66 1.45 2.04
N ALA A 113 -10.87 0.57 2.67
CA ALA A 113 -10.87 -0.86 2.35
C ALA A 113 -12.25 -1.49 2.56
N GLN A 114 -12.91 -1.18 3.68
CA GLN A 114 -14.25 -1.65 3.98
C GLN A 114 -15.27 -1.19 2.94
N THR A 115 -15.35 0.11 2.65
CA THR A 115 -16.34 0.65 1.70
C THR A 115 -16.11 0.16 0.28
N MET A 116 -14.85 -0.07 -0.13
CA MET A 116 -14.53 -0.66 -1.43
C MET A 116 -14.95 -2.14 -1.49
N SER A 117 -14.76 -2.89 -0.40
CA SER A 117 -15.21 -4.28 -0.30
C SER A 117 -16.74 -4.39 -0.39
N GLU A 118 -17.46 -3.49 0.29
CA GLU A 118 -18.93 -3.41 0.20
C GLU A 118 -19.40 -3.12 -1.23
N ALA A 119 -18.77 -2.17 -1.92
CA ALA A 119 -19.08 -1.85 -3.31
C ALA A 119 -18.80 -3.02 -4.26
N ASN A 120 -17.68 -3.73 -4.05
CA ASN A 120 -17.33 -4.93 -4.81
C ASN A 120 -18.33 -6.07 -4.54
N GLY A 121 -18.81 -6.24 -3.31
CA GLY A 121 -19.86 -7.20 -2.98
C GLY A 121 -21.13 -6.95 -3.78
N VAL A 122 -21.63 -5.72 -3.80
CA VAL A 122 -22.80 -5.33 -4.60
C VAL A 122 -22.58 -5.58 -6.10
N LEU A 123 -21.38 -5.34 -6.62
CA LEU A 123 -21.05 -5.62 -8.02
C LEU A 123 -21.13 -7.13 -8.31
N VAL A 124 -20.52 -7.95 -7.47
CA VAL A 124 -20.53 -9.41 -7.60
C VAL A 124 -21.96 -9.94 -7.57
N ASP A 125 -22.77 -9.48 -6.62
CA ASP A 125 -24.19 -9.88 -6.50
C ASP A 125 -24.98 -9.52 -7.76
N SER A 126 -24.79 -8.30 -8.29
CA SER A 126 -25.47 -7.85 -9.51
C SER A 126 -25.05 -8.66 -10.74
N ILE A 127 -23.76 -9.03 -10.86
CA ILE A 127 -23.25 -9.86 -11.96
C ILE A 127 -23.75 -11.30 -11.82
N THR A 128 -23.71 -11.87 -10.64
CA THR A 128 -24.21 -13.24 -10.38
C THR A 128 -25.70 -13.37 -10.71
N ASN A 129 -26.46 -12.33 -10.42
CA ASN A 129 -27.88 -12.27 -10.69
C ASN A 129 -28.25 -11.59 -12.01
N ALA A 130 -27.29 -11.44 -12.94
CA ALA A 130 -27.49 -10.69 -14.20
C ALA A 130 -28.67 -11.20 -15.03
N GLY A 131 -28.97 -12.51 -15.00
CA GLY A 131 -30.16 -13.11 -15.65
C GLY A 131 -31.45 -12.54 -15.10
N LEU A 132 -31.58 -12.47 -13.77
CA LEU A 132 -32.75 -11.89 -13.12
C LEU A 132 -32.90 -10.40 -13.42
N VAL A 133 -31.81 -9.66 -13.32
CA VAL A 133 -31.74 -8.21 -13.62
C VAL A 133 -32.26 -7.93 -15.04
N LYS A 134 -31.85 -8.75 -16.02
CA LYS A 134 -32.32 -8.66 -17.43
C LYS A 134 -33.78 -9.03 -17.58
N ASN A 135 -34.23 -10.14 -16.98
CA ASN A 135 -35.57 -10.62 -17.10
C ASN A 135 -36.61 -9.64 -16.52
N PHE A 136 -36.25 -8.94 -15.44
CA PHE A 136 -37.11 -7.93 -14.83
C PHE A 136 -36.85 -6.50 -15.33
N ALA A 137 -36.00 -6.33 -16.34
CA ALA A 137 -35.59 -5.02 -16.91
C ALA A 137 -35.19 -3.99 -15.86
N ASN A 138 -34.59 -4.44 -14.73
CA ASN A 138 -34.35 -3.61 -13.53
C ASN A 138 -32.95 -2.97 -13.51
N TYR A 139 -32.30 -2.85 -14.68
CA TYR A 139 -30.95 -2.30 -14.82
C TYR A 139 -30.79 -0.91 -14.19
N ARG A 140 -31.81 -0.04 -14.29
CA ARG A 140 -31.74 1.32 -13.74
C ARG A 140 -31.69 1.34 -12.22
N PHE A 141 -32.33 0.37 -11.57
CA PHE A 141 -32.29 0.21 -10.11
C PHE A 141 -30.91 -0.30 -9.69
N GLU A 142 -30.43 -1.39 -10.28
CA GLU A 142 -29.12 -1.99 -9.99
C GLU A 142 -28.01 -0.97 -10.17
N ARG A 143 -28.02 -0.23 -11.28
CA ARG A 143 -27.06 0.84 -11.51
C ARG A 143 -27.06 1.90 -10.40
N ARG A 144 -28.25 2.36 -9.97
CA ARG A 144 -28.35 3.36 -8.88
C ARG A 144 -27.87 2.79 -7.56
N HIS A 145 -28.21 1.53 -7.30
CA HIS A 145 -27.79 0.84 -6.09
C HIS A 145 -26.28 0.73 -6.02
N TYR A 146 -25.63 0.19 -7.04
CA TYR A 146 -24.16 0.12 -7.12
C TYR A 146 -23.49 1.48 -7.01
N PHE A 147 -23.98 2.49 -7.74
CA PHE A 147 -23.41 3.85 -7.68
C PHE A 147 -23.50 4.50 -6.30
N LYS A 148 -24.48 4.15 -5.48
CA LYS A 148 -24.56 4.62 -4.09
C LYS A 148 -23.37 4.12 -3.27
N PHE A 149 -23.03 2.84 -3.38
CA PHE A 149 -21.87 2.27 -2.69
C PHE A 149 -20.56 2.82 -3.24
N MET A 150 -20.44 2.95 -4.56
CA MET A 150 -19.25 3.55 -5.19
C MET A 150 -19.04 5.02 -4.79
N LYS A 151 -20.11 5.80 -4.60
CA LYS A 151 -19.97 7.17 -4.06
C LYS A 151 -19.41 7.17 -2.63
N THR A 152 -19.85 6.24 -1.79
CA THR A 152 -19.35 6.09 -0.43
C THR A 152 -17.86 5.67 -0.44
N ALA A 153 -17.50 4.69 -1.27
CA ALA A 153 -16.11 4.27 -1.45
C ALA A 153 -15.23 5.43 -1.97
N ALA A 154 -15.71 6.18 -2.97
CA ALA A 154 -15.00 7.36 -3.49
C ALA A 154 -14.86 8.49 -2.47
N ALA A 155 -15.80 8.65 -1.53
CA ALA A 155 -15.66 9.61 -0.44
C ALA A 155 -14.58 9.17 0.57
N ALA A 156 -14.54 7.88 0.91
CA ALA A 156 -13.50 7.32 1.77
C ALA A 156 -12.10 7.38 1.11
N ASP A 157 -12.01 7.10 -0.19
CA ASP A 157 -10.77 7.22 -0.96
C ASP A 157 -10.24 8.66 -1.00
N ARG A 158 -11.14 9.64 -1.18
CA ARG A 158 -10.77 11.07 -1.10
C ARG A 158 -10.26 11.46 0.28
N ALA A 159 -10.85 10.93 1.35
CA ALA A 159 -10.40 11.19 2.72
C ALA A 159 -8.99 10.61 2.96
N GLU A 160 -8.72 9.40 2.48
CA GLU A 160 -7.41 8.78 2.54
C GLU A 160 -6.37 9.56 1.72
N THR A 161 -6.68 9.89 0.47
CA THR A 161 -5.79 10.67 -0.41
C THR A 161 -5.45 12.04 0.18
N LYS A 162 -6.45 12.72 0.77
CA LYS A 162 -6.21 14.00 1.47
C LYS A 162 -5.25 13.82 2.64
N LYS A 163 -5.48 12.82 3.47
CA LYS A 163 -4.63 12.52 4.62
C LYS A 163 -3.21 12.15 4.21
N PHE A 164 -3.08 11.35 3.15
CA PHE A 164 -1.79 11.04 2.54
C PHE A 164 -1.08 12.29 2.02
N GLY A 165 -1.81 13.18 1.34
CA GLY A 165 -1.30 14.46 0.86
C GLY A 165 -0.77 15.36 1.99
N GLU A 166 -1.46 15.42 3.14
CA GLU A 166 -0.99 16.15 4.33
C GLU A 166 0.37 15.62 4.80
N ILE A 167 0.49 14.28 4.94
CA ILE A 167 1.76 13.64 5.34
C ILE A 167 2.86 13.91 4.32
N PHE A 168 2.55 13.81 3.03
CA PHE A 168 3.50 14.04 1.95
C PHE A 168 4.01 15.50 1.91
N ILE A 169 3.15 16.48 2.16
CA ILE A 169 3.54 17.91 2.27
C ILE A 169 4.52 18.09 3.42
N TRP A 170 4.21 17.57 4.60
CA TRP A 170 5.09 17.65 5.75
C TRP A 170 6.45 16.98 5.52
N GLN A 171 6.47 15.81 4.87
CA GLN A 171 7.71 15.13 4.50
C GLN A 171 8.57 15.98 3.56
N ASN A 172 7.97 16.60 2.55
CA ASN A 172 8.72 17.40 1.57
C ASN A 172 9.19 18.74 2.16
N LEU A 173 8.36 19.42 2.97
CA LEU A 173 8.78 20.63 3.68
C LEU A 173 9.98 20.35 4.58
N PHE A 174 9.94 19.23 5.27
CA PHE A 174 11.02 18.85 6.15
C PHE A 174 12.30 18.48 5.37
N ARG A 175 12.16 17.73 4.29
CA ARG A 175 13.29 17.42 3.40
C ARG A 175 13.92 18.69 2.85
N ALA A 176 13.13 19.66 2.41
CA ALA A 176 13.60 20.95 1.93
C ALA A 176 14.35 21.72 3.02
N LEU A 177 13.85 21.72 4.26
CA LEU A 177 14.49 22.37 5.40
C LEU A 177 15.85 21.76 5.70
N VAL A 178 15.95 20.42 5.74
CA VAL A 178 17.23 19.71 5.92
C VAL A 178 18.21 20.07 4.80
N GLN A 179 17.73 20.13 3.56
CA GLN A 179 18.54 20.43 2.39
C GLN A 179 19.08 21.87 2.42
N VAL A 180 18.23 22.84 2.79
CA VAL A 180 18.63 24.25 2.95
C VAL A 180 19.67 24.37 4.08
N LEU A 181 19.47 23.74 5.23
CA LEU A 181 20.42 23.73 6.33
C LEU A 181 21.77 23.15 5.90
N PHE A 182 21.76 22.07 5.11
CA PHE A 182 22.99 21.44 4.61
C PHE A 182 23.76 22.35 3.66
N TYR A 183 23.09 23.08 2.77
CA TYR A 183 23.73 24.01 1.85
C TYR A 183 24.09 25.38 2.45
N ALA A 184 23.42 25.78 3.52
CA ALA A 184 23.67 27.05 4.20
C ALA A 184 24.82 26.99 5.22
N LEU A 185 25.22 25.79 5.64
CA LEU A 185 26.37 25.61 6.52
C LEU A 185 27.62 25.60 5.65
N PRO A 186 28.50 26.65 5.72
CA PRO A 186 29.77 26.61 5.01
C PRO A 186 30.61 25.47 5.56
N VAL A 187 31.14 24.68 4.65
CA VAL A 187 32.16 23.65 4.93
C VAL A 187 33.42 24.29 5.42
#